data_d08a12411461ac62ac27694baea45d8d
#
_entry.id   d08a12411461ac62ac27694baea45d8d
#
_cell.length_a   1.000
_cell.length_b   1.000
_cell.length_c   1.000
_cell.angle_alpha   90.00
_cell.angle_beta   90.00
_cell.angle_gamma   90.00
#
_symmetry.space_group_name_H-M   'P 1'
#
loop_
_entity.id
_entity.type
_entity.pdbx_description
1 polymer ?
#
loop_
_entity_poly.entity_id
_entity_poly.type
_entity_poly.pdbx_seq_one_letter_code
_entity_poly.pdbx_strand_id
1 'polypeptide(L)'
;MLLKQLLRKIIYREKSSSKTYIEWLRKQGITIGEGCTIYDPKSTHIDVQNPGMLEIGNYVRITSGTTILTHDYSLSVLASVKGDIIGSVEKTTLGSNIFIGRNALILKGVKIGDNVIIGAGAVVTKNCESNSVYAGVPARKICSIESLYRKRKPSVRNEQEKRDTIALYSSEILNMDLTKYFEKYGFKISD
;
A
#
# COMPACT_ATOMS: atom_id res chain seq x y z
N MET A 1 -26.26 7.68 -12.81
CA MET A 1 -25.05 6.90 -12.41
C MET A 1 -24.02 6.82 -13.54
N LEU A 2 -24.38 6.44 -14.77
CA LEU A 2 -23.46 6.32 -15.93
C LEU A 2 -22.75 7.63 -16.28
N LEU A 3 -23.44 8.77 -16.32
CA LEU A 3 -22.84 10.07 -16.68
C LEU A 3 -21.72 10.49 -15.69
N LYS A 4 -21.94 10.28 -14.39
CA LYS A 4 -20.90 10.55 -13.37
C LYS A 4 -19.66 9.66 -13.55
N GLN A 5 -19.86 8.40 -13.93
CA GLN A 5 -18.76 7.47 -14.20
C GLN A 5 -18.00 7.86 -15.48
N LEU A 6 -18.71 8.32 -16.50
CA LEU A 6 -18.11 8.78 -17.76
C LEU A 6 -17.28 10.06 -17.53
N LEU A 7 -17.86 11.05 -16.85
CA LEU A 7 -17.15 12.28 -16.48
C LEU A 7 -15.92 12.00 -15.62
N ARG A 8 -16.02 11.07 -14.68
CA ARG A 8 -14.88 10.66 -13.85
C ARG A 8 -13.74 10.06 -14.69
N LYS A 9 -14.05 9.24 -15.71
CA LYS A 9 -13.04 8.68 -16.63
C LYS A 9 -12.37 9.77 -17.49
N ILE A 10 -13.12 10.78 -17.92
CA ILE A 10 -12.59 11.88 -18.74
C ILE A 10 -11.68 12.80 -17.91
N ILE A 11 -12.11 13.18 -16.69
CA ILE A 11 -11.42 14.14 -15.86
C ILE A 11 -10.18 13.53 -15.18
N TYR A 12 -10.28 12.30 -14.70
CA TYR A 12 -9.23 11.67 -13.92
C TYR A 12 -8.41 10.61 -14.67
N ARG A 13 -8.77 10.34 -15.95
CA ARG A 13 -8.06 9.40 -16.82
C ARG A 13 -7.65 8.11 -16.09
N GLU A 14 -6.33 7.89 -15.98
CA GLU A 14 -5.74 6.73 -15.31
C GLU A 14 -6.14 6.62 -13.82
N LYS A 15 -6.33 7.74 -13.13
CA LYS A 15 -6.70 7.78 -11.70
C LYS A 15 -8.21 7.68 -11.44
N SER A 16 -9.00 7.26 -12.43
CA SER A 16 -10.47 7.16 -12.29
C SER A 16 -10.93 6.03 -11.36
N SER A 17 -10.13 4.97 -11.23
CA SER A 17 -10.37 3.85 -10.31
C SER A 17 -9.07 3.18 -9.90
N SER A 18 -9.09 2.34 -8.85
CA SER A 18 -7.94 1.52 -8.46
C SER A 18 -7.45 0.65 -9.62
N LYS A 19 -8.36 -0.05 -10.27
CA LYS A 19 -8.03 -0.94 -11.40
C LYS A 19 -7.33 -0.21 -12.53
N THR A 20 -7.92 0.90 -13.02
CA THR A 20 -7.33 1.68 -14.12
C THR A 20 -5.98 2.27 -13.75
N TYR A 21 -5.80 2.68 -12.50
CA TYR A 21 -4.52 3.24 -12.06
C TYR A 21 -3.43 2.17 -11.96
N ILE A 22 -3.73 0.99 -11.41
CA ILE A 22 -2.79 -0.13 -11.35
C ILE A 22 -2.41 -0.60 -12.76
N GLU A 23 -3.37 -0.72 -13.67
CA GLU A 23 -3.08 -1.08 -15.06
C GLU A 23 -2.19 -0.03 -15.75
N TRP A 24 -2.42 1.25 -15.48
CA TRP A 24 -1.59 2.32 -16.00
C TRP A 24 -0.18 2.28 -15.42
N LEU A 25 -0.01 2.10 -14.10
CA LEU A 25 1.30 1.96 -13.45
C LEU A 25 2.10 0.79 -14.02
N ARG A 26 1.46 -0.35 -14.25
CA ARG A 26 2.10 -1.49 -14.93
C ARG A 26 2.57 -1.15 -16.34
N LYS A 27 1.78 -0.39 -17.10
CA LYS A 27 2.17 0.12 -18.43
C LYS A 27 3.33 1.11 -18.39
N GLN A 28 3.51 1.82 -17.28
CA GLN A 28 4.72 2.64 -17.06
C GLN A 28 5.95 1.79 -16.76
N GLY A 29 5.81 0.49 -16.51
CA GLY A 29 6.92 -0.43 -16.23
C GLY A 29 7.12 -0.74 -14.73
N ILE A 30 6.18 -0.35 -13.87
CA ILE A 30 6.20 -0.73 -12.45
C ILE A 30 5.71 -2.16 -12.31
N THR A 31 6.46 -2.99 -11.60
CA THR A 31 6.02 -4.34 -11.25
C THR A 31 5.01 -4.27 -10.11
N ILE A 32 3.78 -4.72 -10.36
CA ILE A 32 2.72 -4.79 -9.34
C ILE A 32 2.07 -6.17 -9.41
N GLY A 33 2.05 -6.86 -8.28
CA GLY A 33 1.44 -8.18 -8.13
C GLY A 33 -0.09 -8.16 -8.20
N GLU A 34 -0.68 -9.31 -7.90
CA GLU A 34 -2.13 -9.51 -7.94
C GLU A 34 -2.81 -9.06 -6.64
N GLY A 35 -4.13 -8.82 -6.70
CA GLY A 35 -4.95 -8.47 -5.53
C GLY A 35 -4.61 -7.13 -4.87
N CYS A 36 -3.83 -6.27 -5.53
CA CYS A 36 -3.49 -4.94 -5.03
C CYS A 36 -4.66 -3.97 -5.17
N THR A 37 -4.78 -3.04 -4.21
CA THR A 37 -5.81 -1.99 -4.23
C THR A 37 -5.21 -0.64 -3.84
N ILE A 38 -5.52 0.38 -4.64
CA ILE A 38 -5.24 1.79 -4.32
C ILE A 38 -6.59 2.48 -4.10
N TYR A 39 -6.94 2.76 -2.83
CA TYR A 39 -8.27 3.22 -2.46
C TYR A 39 -8.64 4.60 -2.98
N ASP A 40 -7.69 5.50 -3.05
CA ASP A 40 -7.88 6.82 -3.63
C ASP A 40 -6.72 7.18 -4.56
N PRO A 41 -6.78 6.73 -5.83
CA PRO A 41 -5.72 7.02 -6.79
C PRO A 41 -5.43 8.51 -6.99
N LYS A 42 -6.42 9.37 -6.77
CA LYS A 42 -6.29 10.81 -7.01
C LYS A 42 -5.35 11.47 -6.04
N SER A 43 -5.43 11.12 -4.76
CA SER A 43 -4.57 11.64 -3.71
C SER A 43 -3.28 10.86 -3.51
N THR A 44 -3.20 9.65 -4.10
CA THR A 44 -2.02 8.79 -3.99
C THR A 44 -0.97 9.19 -5.03
N HIS A 45 0.28 9.29 -4.59
CA HIS A 45 1.41 9.62 -5.42
C HIS A 45 2.41 8.45 -5.47
N ILE A 46 2.51 7.82 -6.63
CA ILE A 46 3.47 6.74 -6.89
C ILE A 46 4.45 7.25 -7.94
N ASP A 47 5.73 7.22 -7.59
CA ASP A 47 6.80 7.68 -8.45
C ASP A 47 6.91 6.83 -9.71
N VAL A 48 6.79 7.47 -10.87
CA VAL A 48 6.86 6.85 -12.19
C VAL A 48 8.05 7.33 -13.03
N GLN A 49 8.91 8.18 -12.48
CA GLN A 49 10.08 8.68 -13.22
C GLN A 49 11.11 7.57 -13.46
N ASN A 50 11.22 6.64 -12.51
CA ASN A 50 12.11 5.49 -12.59
C ASN A 50 11.32 4.20 -12.32
N PRO A 51 10.45 3.77 -13.25
CA PRO A 51 9.47 2.73 -12.97
C PRO A 51 10.09 1.37 -12.65
N GLY A 52 11.25 1.01 -13.23
CA GLY A 52 11.99 -0.21 -12.88
C GLY A 52 12.57 -0.22 -11.47
N MET A 53 12.55 0.93 -10.77
CA MET A 53 13.02 1.07 -9.39
C MET A 53 11.90 0.91 -8.35
N LEU A 54 10.69 0.54 -8.77
CA LEU A 54 9.59 0.22 -7.86
C LEU A 54 9.02 -1.17 -8.14
N GLU A 55 8.99 -1.99 -7.11
CA GLU A 55 8.32 -3.29 -7.13
C GLU A 55 7.32 -3.39 -5.99
N ILE A 56 6.11 -3.86 -6.31
CA ILE A 56 5.00 -4.06 -5.38
C ILE A 56 4.54 -5.51 -5.52
N GLY A 57 4.58 -6.27 -4.44
CA GLY A 57 4.14 -7.67 -4.38
C GLY A 57 2.62 -7.81 -4.46
N ASN A 58 2.12 -8.95 -4.00
CA ASN A 58 0.70 -9.28 -4.07
C ASN A 58 -0.07 -8.74 -2.85
N TYR A 59 -1.37 -8.47 -3.02
CA TYR A 59 -2.29 -8.10 -1.93
C TYR A 59 -1.85 -6.87 -1.14
N VAL A 60 -1.24 -5.88 -1.81
CA VAL A 60 -0.86 -4.61 -1.19
C VAL A 60 -2.03 -3.64 -1.25
N ARG A 61 -2.37 -3.07 -0.10
CA ARG A 61 -3.45 -2.09 0.06
C ARG A 61 -2.87 -0.73 0.40
N ILE A 62 -3.03 0.20 -0.53
CA ILE A 62 -2.51 1.57 -0.42
C ILE A 62 -3.68 2.52 -0.20
N THR A 63 -3.71 3.19 0.94
CA THR A 63 -4.80 4.12 1.26
C THR A 63 -4.50 5.54 0.80
N SER A 64 -5.52 6.42 0.88
CA SER A 64 -5.46 7.78 0.34
C SER A 64 -4.28 8.61 0.87
N GLY A 65 -3.74 9.47 0.03
CA GLY A 65 -2.65 10.39 0.37
C GLY A 65 -1.27 9.74 0.53
N THR A 66 -1.16 8.43 0.32
CA THR A 66 0.14 7.74 0.38
C THR A 66 1.06 8.22 -0.74
N THR A 67 2.33 8.44 -0.39
CA THR A 67 3.40 8.74 -1.34
C THR A 67 4.46 7.65 -1.31
N ILE A 68 4.88 7.15 -2.48
CA ILE A 68 5.97 6.18 -2.63
C ILE A 68 7.01 6.75 -3.59
N LEU A 69 8.24 6.90 -3.11
CA LEU A 69 9.34 7.51 -3.84
C LEU A 69 10.39 6.47 -4.25
N THR A 70 11.04 6.72 -5.38
CA THR A 70 12.21 6.00 -5.86
C THR A 70 13.40 6.91 -6.08
N HIS A 71 13.21 8.22 -5.96
CA HIS A 71 14.26 9.23 -6.13
C HIS A 71 14.00 10.45 -5.23
N ASP A 72 15.00 11.33 -5.14
CA ASP A 72 14.89 12.68 -4.62
C ASP A 72 15.80 13.62 -5.42
N TYR A 73 15.68 14.91 -5.14
CA TYR A 73 16.51 15.94 -5.79
C TYR A 73 17.61 16.51 -4.88
N SER A 74 17.96 15.84 -3.78
CA SER A 74 19.03 16.24 -2.89
C SER A 74 20.40 16.33 -3.57
N LEU A 75 20.55 15.59 -4.69
CA LEU A 75 21.75 15.67 -5.53
C LEU A 75 22.10 17.09 -5.98
N SER A 76 21.09 17.95 -6.19
CA SER A 76 21.33 19.33 -6.64
C SER A 76 22.12 20.15 -5.61
N VAL A 77 21.83 19.94 -4.33
CA VAL A 77 22.58 20.58 -3.22
C VAL A 77 23.95 19.97 -3.10
N LEU A 78 24.05 18.64 -3.16
CA LEU A 78 25.33 17.93 -3.03
C LEU A 78 26.27 18.26 -4.19
N ALA A 79 25.77 18.31 -5.41
CA ALA A 79 26.54 18.72 -6.59
C ALA A 79 27.05 20.17 -6.46
N SER A 80 26.21 21.09 -6.00
CA SER A 80 26.58 22.49 -5.79
C SER A 80 27.67 22.64 -4.72
N VAL A 81 27.59 21.88 -3.64
CA VAL A 81 28.53 22.00 -2.50
C VAL A 81 29.83 21.23 -2.74
N LYS A 82 29.77 20.07 -3.41
CA LYS A 82 30.90 19.16 -3.58
C LYS A 82 31.51 19.15 -4.98
N GLY A 83 30.80 19.71 -5.98
CA GLY A 83 31.23 19.67 -7.37
C GLY A 83 31.12 18.28 -8.01
N ASP A 84 30.36 17.38 -7.40
CA ASP A 84 30.23 16.00 -7.84
C ASP A 84 28.78 15.59 -8.03
N ILE A 85 28.51 14.68 -8.99
CA ILE A 85 27.17 14.16 -9.27
C ILE A 85 27.01 12.81 -8.60
N ILE A 86 26.18 12.76 -7.56
CA ILE A 86 25.87 11.54 -6.82
C ILE A 86 24.48 11.05 -7.23
N GLY A 87 24.30 9.73 -7.36
CA GLY A 87 23.01 9.12 -7.68
C GLY A 87 21.95 9.43 -6.60
N SER A 88 20.74 9.75 -7.05
CA SER A 88 19.60 10.01 -6.18
C SER A 88 18.45 9.03 -6.34
N VAL A 89 18.64 7.97 -7.13
CA VAL A 89 17.64 6.93 -7.43
C VAL A 89 18.01 5.67 -6.66
N GLU A 90 17.04 5.10 -5.94
CA GLU A 90 17.22 3.86 -5.19
C GLU A 90 15.97 2.99 -5.31
N LYS A 91 16.18 1.66 -5.43
CA LYS A 91 15.09 0.70 -5.59
C LYS A 91 14.26 0.58 -4.33
N THR A 92 12.96 0.90 -4.44
CA THR A 92 11.96 0.73 -3.39
C THR A 92 11.18 -0.55 -3.66
N THR A 93 11.06 -1.43 -2.66
CA THR A 93 10.35 -2.70 -2.80
C THR A 93 9.33 -2.90 -1.69
N LEU A 94 8.14 -3.28 -2.08
CA LEU A 94 7.07 -3.70 -1.18
C LEU A 94 6.81 -5.19 -1.41
N GLY A 95 6.93 -5.99 -0.37
CA GLY A 95 6.57 -7.41 -0.37
C GLY A 95 5.07 -7.62 -0.53
N SER A 96 4.57 -8.73 -0.06
CA SER A 96 3.16 -9.12 -0.20
C SER A 96 2.38 -8.96 1.10
N ASN A 97 1.05 -8.82 0.98
CA ASN A 97 0.13 -8.69 2.11
C ASN A 97 0.49 -7.49 3.01
N ILE A 98 0.56 -6.31 2.42
CA ILE A 98 0.92 -5.05 3.10
C ILE A 98 -0.30 -4.14 3.16
N PHE A 99 -0.50 -3.51 4.30
CA PHE A 99 -1.40 -2.38 4.46
C PHE A 99 -0.60 -1.10 4.68
N ILE A 100 -0.85 -0.07 3.87
CA ILE A 100 -0.24 1.24 4.01
C ILE A 100 -1.33 2.24 4.41
N GLY A 101 -1.21 2.75 5.62
CA GLY A 101 -2.13 3.71 6.21
C GLY A 101 -2.10 5.07 5.51
N ARG A 102 -3.19 5.78 5.68
CA ARG A 102 -3.44 7.09 5.05
C ARG A 102 -2.29 8.08 5.27
N ASN A 103 -1.93 8.83 4.21
CA ASN A 103 -0.86 9.85 4.25
C ASN A 103 0.52 9.30 4.67
N ALA A 104 0.77 8.01 4.53
CA ALA A 104 2.11 7.49 4.74
C ALA A 104 3.06 7.91 3.61
N LEU A 105 4.33 8.13 3.95
CA LEU A 105 5.39 8.45 3.01
C LEU A 105 6.46 7.34 3.08
N ILE A 106 6.69 6.67 1.95
CA ILE A 106 7.74 5.67 1.80
C ILE A 106 8.87 6.31 1.01
N LEU A 107 10.04 6.43 1.62
CA LEU A 107 11.20 7.02 0.96
C LEU A 107 11.86 6.02 -0.01
N LYS A 108 12.64 6.57 -0.93
CA LYS A 108 13.47 5.80 -1.86
C LYS A 108 14.39 4.82 -1.12
N GLY A 109 14.69 3.70 -1.75
CA GLY A 109 15.59 2.68 -1.21
C GLY A 109 14.99 1.80 -0.11
N VAL A 110 13.76 2.08 0.34
CA VAL A 110 13.12 1.31 1.41
C VAL A 110 12.64 -0.05 0.89
N LYS A 111 12.95 -1.10 1.66
CA LYS A 111 12.38 -2.43 1.48
C LYS A 111 11.40 -2.74 2.61
N ILE A 112 10.14 -3.00 2.26
CA ILE A 112 9.11 -3.46 3.18
C ILE A 112 8.90 -4.95 2.94
N GLY A 113 9.05 -5.76 3.99
CA GLY A 113 8.85 -7.22 3.94
C GLY A 113 7.37 -7.60 3.81
N ASP A 114 7.09 -8.89 3.90
CA ASP A 114 5.73 -9.42 3.82
C ASP A 114 4.96 -9.27 5.14
N ASN A 115 3.62 -9.23 5.05
CA ASN A 115 2.74 -9.13 6.21
C ASN A 115 3.06 -7.92 7.09
N VAL A 116 3.16 -6.73 6.48
CA VAL A 116 3.51 -5.49 7.18
C VAL A 116 2.33 -4.52 7.22
N ILE A 117 2.15 -3.88 8.34
CA ILE A 117 1.21 -2.76 8.51
C ILE A 117 2.02 -1.48 8.72
N ILE A 118 1.82 -0.51 7.84
CA ILE A 118 2.32 0.85 8.00
C ILE A 118 1.18 1.73 8.51
N GLY A 119 1.39 2.36 9.65
CA GLY A 119 0.41 3.27 10.28
C GLY A 119 0.17 4.53 9.45
N ALA A 120 -1.00 5.13 9.64
CA ALA A 120 -1.34 6.40 8.99
C ALA A 120 -0.34 7.50 9.38
N GLY A 121 0.03 8.37 8.42
CA GLY A 121 0.99 9.46 8.62
C GLY A 121 2.43 9.02 8.87
N ALA A 122 2.75 7.75 8.74
CA ALA A 122 4.11 7.26 8.98
C ALA A 122 5.08 7.73 7.88
N VAL A 123 6.30 8.10 8.26
CA VAL A 123 7.40 8.38 7.32
C VAL A 123 8.42 7.25 7.41
N VAL A 124 8.38 6.35 6.44
CA VAL A 124 9.23 5.16 6.38
C VAL A 124 10.55 5.52 5.73
N THR A 125 11.60 5.58 6.54
CA THR A 125 12.95 5.99 6.15
C THR A 125 13.96 4.84 6.16
N LYS A 126 13.55 3.65 6.62
CA LYS A 126 14.38 2.44 6.73
C LYS A 126 13.57 1.21 6.41
N ASN A 127 14.25 0.12 6.12
CA ASN A 127 13.61 -1.17 5.84
C ASN A 127 12.69 -1.62 6.98
N CYS A 128 11.59 -2.24 6.59
CA CYS A 128 10.61 -2.83 7.50
C CYS A 128 10.67 -4.36 7.41
N GLU A 129 10.88 -5.01 8.56
CA GLU A 129 10.89 -6.47 8.64
C GLU A 129 9.49 -7.04 8.42
N SER A 130 9.43 -8.26 7.88
CA SER A 130 8.19 -9.01 7.73
C SER A 130 7.47 -9.23 9.06
N ASN A 131 6.16 -9.47 9.01
CA ASN A 131 5.30 -9.78 10.15
C ASN A 131 5.30 -8.70 11.25
N SER A 132 5.35 -7.43 10.85
CA SER A 132 5.55 -6.31 11.78
C SER A 132 4.65 -5.12 11.49
N VAL A 133 4.46 -4.30 12.50
CA VAL A 133 3.72 -3.03 12.45
C VAL A 133 4.70 -1.88 12.67
N TYR A 134 4.67 -0.92 11.76
CA TYR A 134 5.48 0.30 11.81
C TYR A 134 4.59 1.54 11.85
N ALA A 135 4.96 2.53 12.66
CA ALA A 135 4.27 3.82 12.68
C ALA A 135 5.20 4.94 13.16
N GLY A 136 4.75 6.19 12.98
CA GLY A 136 5.43 7.40 13.45
C GLY A 136 6.32 8.09 12.42
N VAL A 137 6.95 9.19 12.84
CA VAL A 137 7.83 10.04 12.04
C VAL A 137 9.12 10.27 12.82
N PRO A 138 10.23 9.64 12.41
CA PRO A 138 10.36 8.57 11.43
C PRO A 138 9.71 7.26 11.94
N ALA A 139 9.24 6.42 11.01
CA ALA A 139 8.57 5.18 11.35
C ALA A 139 9.48 4.22 12.15
N ARG A 140 8.93 3.62 13.20
CA ARG A 140 9.59 2.62 14.03
C ARG A 140 8.69 1.39 14.17
N LYS A 141 9.31 0.24 14.39
CA LYS A 141 8.58 -0.99 14.71
C LYS A 141 7.84 -0.80 16.03
N ILE A 142 6.54 -0.98 15.99
CA ILE A 142 5.66 -0.85 17.17
C ILE A 142 5.45 -2.21 17.83
N CYS A 143 5.16 -3.23 17.02
CA CYS A 143 4.94 -4.59 17.50
C CYS A 143 4.98 -5.59 16.32
N SER A 144 4.84 -6.88 16.63
CA SER A 144 4.59 -7.91 15.61
C SER A 144 3.12 -7.95 15.22
N ILE A 145 2.83 -8.53 14.04
CA ILE A 145 1.44 -8.82 13.61
C ILE A 145 0.74 -9.71 14.65
N GLU A 146 1.42 -10.71 15.19
CA GLU A 146 0.87 -11.60 16.21
C GLU A 146 0.49 -10.82 17.50
N SER A 147 1.33 -9.91 17.94
CA SER A 147 1.04 -9.07 19.12
C SER A 147 -0.17 -8.16 18.85
N LEU A 148 -0.26 -7.55 17.67
CA LEU A 148 -1.41 -6.75 17.27
C LEU A 148 -2.69 -7.59 17.22
N TYR A 149 -2.62 -8.80 16.67
CA TYR A 149 -3.74 -9.74 16.59
C TYR A 149 -4.27 -10.09 17.99
N ARG A 150 -3.37 -10.51 18.92
CA ARG A 150 -3.75 -10.83 20.30
C ARG A 150 -4.43 -9.65 21.00
N LYS A 151 -3.92 -8.44 20.78
CA LYS A 151 -4.50 -7.21 21.34
C LYS A 151 -5.91 -6.93 20.77
N ARG A 152 -6.14 -7.19 19.50
CA ARG A 152 -7.42 -6.89 18.82
C ARG A 152 -8.45 -8.02 18.92
N LYS A 153 -8.01 -9.25 19.10
CA LYS A 153 -8.91 -10.42 19.20
C LYS A 153 -10.06 -10.25 20.20
N PRO A 154 -9.86 -9.71 21.41
CA PRO A 154 -10.95 -9.49 22.36
C PRO A 154 -11.98 -8.43 21.94
N SER A 155 -11.66 -7.57 20.97
CA SER A 155 -12.59 -6.52 20.51
C SER A 155 -13.72 -7.03 19.62
N VAL A 156 -13.62 -8.25 19.14
CA VAL A 156 -14.70 -8.92 18.38
C VAL A 156 -15.54 -9.73 19.36
N ARG A 157 -16.71 -9.21 19.73
CA ARG A 157 -17.51 -9.72 20.86
C ARG A 157 -18.36 -10.94 20.53
N ASN A 158 -18.80 -11.08 19.26
CA ASN A 158 -19.65 -12.18 18.85
C ASN A 158 -19.54 -12.46 17.33
N GLU A 159 -20.12 -13.59 16.91
CA GLU A 159 -20.11 -14.00 15.50
C GLU A 159 -20.87 -13.03 14.59
N GLN A 160 -21.89 -12.31 15.09
CA GLN A 160 -22.60 -11.32 14.30
C GLN A 160 -21.72 -10.11 13.98
N GLU A 161 -20.97 -9.58 14.94
CA GLU A 161 -19.97 -8.51 14.68
C GLU A 161 -18.89 -8.93 13.69
N LYS A 162 -18.49 -10.21 13.70
CA LYS A 162 -17.57 -10.75 12.68
C LYS A 162 -18.22 -10.72 11.30
N ARG A 163 -19.45 -11.21 11.18
CA ARG A 163 -20.21 -11.21 9.92
C ARG A 163 -20.40 -9.79 9.38
N ASP A 164 -20.79 -8.84 10.23
CA ASP A 164 -21.00 -7.44 9.86
C ASP A 164 -19.68 -6.79 9.41
N THR A 165 -18.60 -7.07 10.13
CA THR A 165 -17.25 -6.62 9.75
C THR A 165 -16.85 -7.21 8.41
N ILE A 166 -17.04 -8.51 8.20
CA ILE A 166 -16.76 -9.19 6.95
C ILE A 166 -17.63 -8.61 5.82
N ALA A 167 -18.93 -8.43 6.03
CA ALA A 167 -19.84 -7.86 5.04
C ALA A 167 -19.44 -6.42 4.64
N LEU A 168 -19.08 -5.59 5.63
CA LEU A 168 -18.60 -4.23 5.40
C LEU A 168 -17.32 -4.21 4.57
N TYR A 169 -16.39 -5.13 4.83
CA TYR A 169 -15.10 -5.20 4.13
C TYR A 169 -15.18 -5.98 2.82
N SER A 170 -16.15 -6.87 2.63
CA SER A 170 -16.21 -7.74 1.46
C SER A 170 -16.68 -7.03 0.20
N SER A 171 -17.63 -6.12 0.31
CA SER A 171 -18.24 -5.48 -0.87
C SER A 171 -17.37 -4.40 -1.49
N GLU A 172 -16.52 -3.75 -0.72
CA GLU A 172 -15.74 -2.60 -1.17
C GLU A 172 -14.21 -2.78 -1.11
N ILE A 173 -13.72 -3.61 -0.21
CA ILE A 173 -12.29 -3.62 0.15
C ILE A 173 -11.54 -4.81 -0.44
N LEU A 174 -12.15 -5.95 -0.56
CA LEU A 174 -11.37 -7.14 -0.86
C LEU A 174 -11.33 -7.52 -2.33
N ASN A 175 -12.28 -7.12 -3.16
CA ASN A 175 -12.36 -7.59 -4.56
C ASN A 175 -11.92 -9.06 -4.71
N MET A 176 -11.95 -9.80 -3.60
CA MET A 176 -11.54 -11.17 -3.42
C MET A 176 -12.81 -11.98 -3.27
N ASP A 177 -12.83 -13.12 -3.90
CA ASP A 177 -13.76 -14.18 -3.50
C ASP A 177 -13.42 -14.58 -2.06
N LEU A 178 -14.16 -14.00 -1.10
CA LEU A 178 -13.94 -14.22 0.33
C LEU A 178 -14.06 -15.69 0.69
N THR A 179 -14.91 -16.44 -0.01
CA THR A 179 -15.07 -17.87 0.19
C THR A 179 -13.73 -18.58 -0.02
N LYS A 180 -13.06 -18.29 -1.14
CA LYS A 180 -11.73 -18.86 -1.41
C LYS A 180 -10.66 -18.35 -0.44
N TYR A 181 -10.75 -17.09 0.01
CA TYR A 181 -9.82 -16.55 0.99
C TYR A 181 -9.96 -17.26 2.33
N PHE A 182 -11.20 -17.43 2.81
CA PHE A 182 -11.45 -18.11 4.08
C PHE A 182 -11.12 -19.59 4.02
N GLU A 183 -11.43 -20.29 2.93
CA GLU A 183 -11.02 -21.67 2.70
C GLU A 183 -9.50 -21.83 2.75
N LYS A 184 -8.77 -20.95 2.07
CA LYS A 184 -7.30 -20.95 2.05
C LYS A 184 -6.68 -20.79 3.43
N TYR A 185 -7.31 -20.00 4.31
CA TYR A 185 -6.81 -19.72 5.66
C TYR A 185 -7.54 -20.50 6.75
N GLY A 186 -8.34 -21.49 6.40
CA GLY A 186 -9.00 -22.40 7.33
C GLY A 186 -10.14 -21.78 8.14
N PHE A 187 -10.71 -20.68 7.69
CA PHE A 187 -11.88 -20.10 8.30
C PHE A 187 -13.13 -20.82 7.79
N LYS A 188 -13.84 -21.51 8.68
CA LYS A 188 -15.19 -22.02 8.38
C LYS A 188 -16.18 -20.88 8.51
N ILE A 189 -16.82 -20.49 7.40
CA ILE A 189 -18.06 -19.72 7.45
C ILE A 189 -19.12 -20.75 7.84
N SER A 190 -19.52 -20.79 9.11
CA SER A 190 -20.70 -21.55 9.51
C SER A 190 -21.92 -20.85 8.93
N ASP A 191 -22.76 -21.61 8.23
CA ASP A 191 -24.07 -21.20 7.70
C ASP A 191 -24.95 -20.55 8.75
#